data_6e025071dd2c5e602466a0b4ac4c0b9b
#
_entry.id   6e025071dd2c5e602466a0b4ac4c0b9b
#
_cell.length_a   1.000
_cell.length_b   1.000
_cell.length_c   1.000
_cell.angle_alpha   90.00
_cell.angle_beta   90.00
_cell.angle_gamma   90.00
#
_symmetry.space_group_name_H-M   'P 1'
#
loop_
_entity.id
_entity.type
_entity.pdbx_description
1 polymer ?
#
loop_
_entity_poly.entity_id
_entity_poly.type
_entity_poly.pdbx_seq_one_letter_code
_entity_poly.pdbx_strand_id
1 'polypeptide(L)'
;HGWLLLPHGLPKVELKAFLTEHRWGRCAAIKPAVSTSLPEFKWYWNETVRVVTPHGAGCFKAGTEYSHGGVSLQEMVVPRLTVRTGAQPSKGARLVEARWTQAKCRIVVKGELAGLSVDVRSRLGDASTSFLAGALAKSVGGDGAVAVFLEDDANIGKEGTIVLLDASGQVIDSLPTELGVNP
;
A
#
# COMPACT_ATOMS: atom_id res chain seq x y z
N HIS A 1 -1.62 9.23 -13.26
CA HIS A 1 -2.91 8.63 -13.59
C HIS A 1 -2.78 7.74 -14.83
N GLY A 2 -3.68 6.75 -14.89
CA GLY A 2 -3.66 5.76 -15.97
C GLY A 2 -4.32 6.25 -17.25
N TRP A 3 -4.15 5.47 -18.31
CA TRP A 3 -4.78 5.68 -19.60
C TRP A 3 -5.71 4.52 -19.92
N LEU A 4 -6.89 4.84 -20.44
CA LEU A 4 -7.77 3.84 -21.05
C LEU A 4 -7.35 3.67 -22.52
N LEU A 5 -7.01 2.46 -22.89
CA LEU A 5 -6.65 2.08 -24.25
C LEU A 5 -7.68 1.10 -24.80
N LEU A 6 -8.24 1.40 -25.96
CA LEU A 6 -9.12 0.50 -26.71
C LEU A 6 -8.74 0.53 -28.20
N PRO A 7 -8.00 -0.46 -28.69
CA PRO A 7 -7.43 -0.46 -30.07
C PRO A 7 -8.46 -0.31 -31.19
N HIS A 8 -9.72 -0.67 -30.93
CA HIS A 8 -10.82 -0.52 -31.91
C HIS A 8 -11.57 0.80 -31.75
N GLY A 9 -11.04 1.74 -30.99
CA GLY A 9 -11.65 3.02 -30.66
C GLY A 9 -12.60 2.99 -29.46
N LEU A 10 -12.62 4.11 -28.74
CA LEU A 10 -13.50 4.29 -27.60
C LEU A 10 -14.91 4.63 -28.10
N PRO A 11 -15.98 3.97 -27.59
CA PRO A 11 -17.36 4.28 -27.95
C PRO A 11 -17.69 5.74 -27.63
N LYS A 12 -18.20 6.48 -28.62
CA LYS A 12 -18.61 7.87 -28.43
C LYS A 12 -19.90 7.94 -27.64
N VAL A 13 -19.88 8.70 -26.56
CA VAL A 13 -21.05 9.04 -25.75
C VAL A 13 -21.46 10.48 -26.07
N GLU A 14 -22.71 10.69 -26.44
CA GLU A 14 -23.19 12.02 -26.80
C GLU A 14 -23.37 12.89 -25.55
N LEU A 15 -22.71 14.05 -25.59
CA LEU A 15 -22.90 15.11 -24.61
C LEU A 15 -22.96 16.41 -25.38
N LYS A 16 -24.14 17.06 -25.37
CA LYS A 16 -24.38 18.28 -26.14
C LYS A 16 -23.47 19.40 -25.65
N ALA A 17 -22.79 20.07 -26.58
CA ALA A 17 -21.77 21.08 -26.27
C ALA A 17 -22.31 22.26 -25.45
N PHE A 18 -23.59 22.65 -25.66
CA PHE A 18 -24.21 23.78 -24.95
C PHE A 18 -24.45 23.48 -23.44
N LEU A 19 -24.37 22.20 -23.00
CA LEU A 19 -24.52 21.81 -21.63
C LEU A 19 -23.19 21.89 -20.85
N THR A 20 -22.06 22.03 -21.56
CA THR A 20 -20.73 21.98 -20.99
C THR A 20 -20.06 23.35 -20.95
N GLU A 21 -19.21 23.56 -19.93
CA GLU A 21 -18.24 24.67 -19.91
C GLU A 21 -16.95 24.22 -20.61
N HIS A 22 -16.45 23.03 -20.23
CA HIS A 22 -15.27 22.40 -20.83
C HIS A 22 -15.55 20.94 -21.11
N ARG A 23 -14.98 20.39 -22.19
CA ARG A 23 -15.13 18.99 -22.58
C ARG A 23 -13.81 18.40 -23.06
N TRP A 24 -13.40 17.37 -22.39
CA TRP A 24 -12.23 16.54 -22.71
C TRP A 24 -12.65 15.19 -23.30
N GLY A 25 -11.73 14.27 -23.49
CA GLY A 25 -12.03 12.95 -24.03
C GLY A 25 -12.89 12.09 -23.09
N ARG A 26 -12.56 12.07 -21.81
CA ARG A 26 -13.16 11.19 -20.79
C ARG A 26 -13.91 11.92 -19.69
N CYS A 27 -13.90 13.22 -19.66
CA CYS A 27 -14.66 14.03 -18.70
C CYS A 27 -15.13 15.34 -19.31
N ALA A 28 -16.09 15.97 -18.65
CA ALA A 28 -16.55 17.31 -19.01
C ALA A 28 -17.03 18.06 -17.78
N ALA A 29 -16.73 19.35 -17.69
CA ALA A 29 -17.37 20.24 -16.72
C ALA A 29 -18.71 20.69 -17.28
N ILE A 30 -19.79 20.55 -16.52
CA ILE A 30 -21.14 20.92 -16.90
C ILE A 30 -21.57 22.21 -16.23
N LYS A 31 -22.45 22.96 -16.89
CA LYS A 31 -23.01 24.20 -16.37
C LYS A 31 -23.88 23.96 -15.13
N PRO A 32 -23.94 24.90 -14.18
CA PRO A 32 -24.59 24.69 -12.88
C PRO A 32 -26.06 24.19 -12.95
N ALA A 33 -26.85 24.67 -13.91
CA ALA A 33 -28.27 24.34 -14.04
C ALA A 33 -28.53 23.06 -14.86
N VAL A 34 -27.52 22.37 -15.33
CA VAL A 34 -27.65 21.20 -16.20
C VAL A 34 -27.85 19.92 -15.37
N SER A 35 -28.77 19.05 -15.81
CA SER A 35 -28.92 17.70 -15.31
C SER A 35 -28.62 16.69 -16.42
N THR A 36 -27.92 15.62 -16.09
CA THR A 36 -27.59 14.54 -17.02
C THR A 36 -27.80 13.18 -16.35
N SER A 37 -27.90 12.11 -17.12
CA SER A 37 -27.91 10.73 -16.63
C SER A 37 -26.49 10.13 -16.47
N LEU A 38 -25.45 10.91 -16.77
CA LEU A 38 -24.06 10.46 -16.68
C LEU A 38 -23.58 10.49 -15.23
N PRO A 39 -22.60 9.66 -14.87
CA PRO A 39 -21.93 9.74 -13.57
C PRO A 39 -21.38 11.14 -13.35
N GLU A 40 -21.74 11.73 -12.21
CA GLU A 40 -21.43 13.10 -11.87
C GLU A 40 -20.69 13.17 -10.55
N PHE A 41 -19.68 14.05 -10.49
CA PHE A 41 -18.84 14.29 -9.32
C PHE A 41 -18.67 15.79 -9.12
N LYS A 42 -18.61 16.22 -7.84
CA LYS A 42 -18.13 17.56 -7.50
C LYS A 42 -16.61 17.57 -7.53
N TRP A 43 -16.04 18.67 -8.02
CA TRP A 43 -14.59 18.82 -8.02
C TRP A 43 -14.08 19.03 -6.61
N TYR A 44 -13.07 18.28 -6.18
CA TYR A 44 -12.60 18.26 -4.79
C TYR A 44 -12.16 19.64 -4.26
N TRP A 45 -11.49 20.44 -5.09
CA TRP A 45 -11.00 21.77 -4.69
C TRP A 45 -12.02 22.90 -4.91
N ASN A 46 -13.11 22.65 -5.61
CA ASN A 46 -14.19 23.61 -5.85
C ASN A 46 -15.51 22.88 -6.10
N GLU A 47 -16.32 22.74 -5.06
CA GLU A 47 -17.59 22.02 -5.13
C GLU A 47 -18.65 22.64 -6.04
N THR A 48 -18.45 23.88 -6.48
CA THR A 48 -19.35 24.51 -7.47
C THR A 48 -19.14 23.96 -8.88
N VAL A 49 -17.94 23.37 -9.13
CA VAL A 49 -17.62 22.73 -10.41
C VAL A 49 -18.11 21.28 -10.39
N ARG A 50 -18.99 20.97 -11.33
CA ARG A 50 -19.56 19.63 -11.53
C ARG A 50 -18.93 18.98 -12.74
N VAL A 51 -18.38 17.80 -12.56
CA VAL A 51 -17.70 17.03 -13.61
C VAL A 51 -18.49 15.76 -13.89
N VAL A 52 -18.73 15.48 -15.17
CA VAL A 52 -19.35 14.24 -15.63
C VAL A 52 -18.38 13.38 -16.42
N THR A 53 -18.56 12.08 -16.35
CA THR A 53 -17.78 11.08 -17.11
C THR A 53 -18.72 10.18 -17.90
N PRO A 54 -18.29 9.62 -19.04
CA PRO A 54 -19.07 8.61 -19.73
C PRO A 54 -19.09 7.31 -18.92
N HIS A 55 -20.12 6.50 -19.11
CA HIS A 55 -20.16 5.14 -18.56
C HIS A 55 -19.08 4.25 -19.19
N GLY A 56 -18.47 3.40 -18.39
CA GLY A 56 -17.52 2.38 -18.85
C GLY A 56 -16.37 2.92 -19.71
N ALA A 57 -16.15 2.31 -20.84
CA ALA A 57 -15.09 2.67 -21.79
C ALA A 57 -15.47 3.81 -22.75
N GLY A 58 -16.62 4.48 -22.59
CA GLY A 58 -17.06 5.55 -23.48
C GLY A 58 -16.15 6.79 -23.50
N CYS A 59 -16.27 7.62 -24.52
CA CYS A 59 -15.59 8.91 -24.59
C CYS A 59 -16.51 9.98 -25.21
N PHE A 60 -16.23 11.27 -24.96
CA PHE A 60 -16.99 12.37 -25.50
C PHE A 60 -16.47 12.87 -26.86
N LYS A 61 -15.32 12.38 -27.31
CA LYS A 61 -14.73 12.73 -28.61
C LYS A 61 -14.65 11.50 -29.50
N ALA A 62 -15.07 11.62 -30.77
CA ALA A 62 -14.96 10.55 -31.73
C ALA A 62 -13.49 10.30 -32.15
N GLY A 63 -13.19 9.08 -32.62
CA GLY A 63 -11.89 8.71 -33.19
C GLY A 63 -10.75 8.62 -32.15
N THR A 64 -11.07 8.45 -30.87
CA THR A 64 -10.10 8.31 -29.80
C THR A 64 -9.85 6.82 -29.54
N GLU A 65 -8.62 6.35 -29.64
CA GLU A 65 -8.22 4.98 -29.28
C GLU A 65 -7.67 4.90 -27.88
N TYR A 66 -7.16 6.00 -27.33
CA TYR A 66 -6.68 6.11 -25.96
C TYR A 66 -7.05 7.47 -25.37
N SER A 67 -7.34 7.49 -24.09
CA SER A 67 -7.66 8.72 -23.35
C SER A 67 -7.51 8.52 -21.85
N HIS A 68 -7.64 9.59 -21.08
CA HIS A 68 -7.61 9.58 -19.63
C HIS A 68 -8.61 10.61 -19.04
N GLY A 69 -8.74 10.60 -17.71
CA GLY A 69 -9.61 11.54 -16.99
C GLY A 69 -11.02 11.00 -16.74
N GLY A 70 -11.26 9.71 -16.98
CA GLY A 70 -12.49 9.02 -16.59
C GLY A 70 -12.35 8.26 -15.28
N VAL A 71 -13.32 7.38 -15.02
CA VAL A 71 -13.41 6.58 -13.78
C VAL A 71 -13.31 5.07 -14.04
N SER A 72 -12.69 4.65 -15.14
CA SER A 72 -12.41 3.24 -15.36
C SER A 72 -11.28 2.75 -14.44
N LEU A 73 -11.20 1.43 -14.21
CA LEU A 73 -10.13 0.85 -13.38
C LEU A 73 -8.74 1.24 -13.88
N GLN A 74 -8.53 1.27 -15.20
CA GLN A 74 -7.25 1.65 -15.81
C GLN A 74 -6.85 3.11 -15.52
N GLU A 75 -7.83 4.00 -15.30
CA GLU A 75 -7.60 5.41 -15.03
C GLU A 75 -7.49 5.72 -13.54
N MET A 76 -8.20 4.97 -12.69
CA MET A 76 -8.31 5.21 -11.25
C MET A 76 -7.31 4.40 -10.42
N VAL A 77 -6.96 3.20 -10.87
CA VAL A 77 -6.03 2.34 -10.15
C VAL A 77 -4.60 2.68 -10.53
N VAL A 78 -3.87 3.22 -9.58
CA VAL A 78 -2.44 3.49 -9.72
C VAL A 78 -1.65 2.34 -9.10
N PRO A 79 -0.81 1.64 -9.85
CA PRO A 79 0.02 0.59 -9.28
C PRO A 79 1.02 1.20 -8.29
N ARG A 80 1.07 0.65 -7.09
CA ARG A 80 2.09 0.98 -6.09
C ARG A 80 3.14 -0.13 -6.08
N LEU A 81 4.31 0.15 -6.64
CA LEU A 81 5.46 -0.74 -6.54
C LEU A 81 6.30 -0.32 -5.33
N THR A 82 6.47 -1.23 -4.37
CA THR A 82 7.42 -1.06 -3.29
C THR A 82 8.66 -1.88 -3.62
N VAL A 83 9.74 -1.21 -3.99
CA VAL A 83 11.04 -1.85 -4.21
C VAL A 83 11.79 -1.82 -2.88
N ARG A 84 12.11 -3.00 -2.36
CA ARG A 84 13.00 -3.15 -1.19
C ARG A 84 14.37 -3.57 -1.71
N THR A 85 15.39 -2.79 -1.44
CA THR A 85 16.77 -3.17 -1.74
C THR A 85 17.29 -4.01 -0.58
N GLY A 86 17.88 -5.17 -0.84
CA GLY A 86 18.77 -5.85 0.08
C GLY A 86 18.32 -7.13 0.75
N ALA A 87 17.23 -7.79 0.38
CA ALA A 87 17.07 -9.16 0.82
C ALA A 87 16.68 -10.06 -0.35
N GLN A 88 17.61 -10.88 -0.82
CA GLN A 88 17.20 -12.15 -1.43
C GLN A 88 16.38 -12.88 -0.34
N PRO A 89 15.15 -13.32 -0.62
CA PRO A 89 14.48 -14.19 0.32
C PRO A 89 15.38 -15.41 0.53
N SER A 90 15.93 -15.54 1.71
CA SER A 90 16.56 -16.81 2.12
C SER A 90 15.49 -17.86 1.88
N LYS A 91 15.85 -18.93 1.19
CA LYS A 91 14.92 -19.98 0.76
C LYS A 91 14.03 -20.40 1.94
N GLY A 92 12.86 -19.78 2.04
CA GLY A 92 11.76 -20.27 2.82
C GLY A 92 11.59 -19.83 4.28
N ALA A 93 12.46 -19.03 4.90
CA ALA A 93 12.22 -18.57 6.27
C ALA A 93 11.35 -17.30 6.32
N ARG A 94 10.32 -17.32 7.19
CA ARG A 94 9.38 -16.19 7.34
C ARG A 94 8.83 -16.09 8.76
N LEU A 95 8.49 -14.88 9.15
CA LEU A 95 7.70 -14.61 10.36
C LEU A 95 6.24 -15.05 10.10
N VAL A 96 5.69 -15.85 11.02
CA VAL A 96 4.33 -16.41 10.87
C VAL A 96 3.39 -15.82 11.89
N GLU A 97 3.88 -15.61 13.10
CA GLU A 97 3.07 -15.14 14.22
C GLU A 97 3.92 -14.29 15.15
N ALA A 98 3.32 -13.25 15.72
CA ALA A 98 3.87 -12.48 16.81
C ALA A 98 2.76 -12.20 17.81
N ARG A 99 3.00 -12.52 19.09
CA ARG A 99 2.06 -12.26 20.19
C ARG A 99 2.74 -11.54 21.32
N TRP A 100 2.18 -10.40 21.65
CA TRP A 100 2.62 -9.60 22.77
C TRP A 100 1.92 -10.01 24.08
N THR A 101 2.67 -9.96 25.15
CA THR A 101 2.17 -10.02 26.53
C THR A 101 2.95 -8.95 27.29
N GLN A 102 2.39 -7.75 27.37
CA GLN A 102 3.09 -6.56 27.86
C GLN A 102 4.43 -6.35 27.11
N ALA A 103 5.54 -6.23 27.79
CA ALA A 103 6.87 -6.01 27.22
C ALA A 103 7.49 -7.26 26.53
N LYS A 104 6.84 -8.42 26.60
CA LYS A 104 7.32 -9.68 26.02
C LYS A 104 6.59 -9.99 24.72
N CYS A 105 7.32 -10.26 23.64
CA CYS A 105 6.79 -10.80 22.40
C CYS A 105 7.25 -12.24 22.17
N ARG A 106 6.29 -13.14 21.95
CA ARG A 106 6.55 -14.46 21.40
C ARG A 106 6.38 -14.42 19.90
N ILE A 107 7.41 -14.84 19.18
CA ILE A 107 7.48 -14.82 17.71
C ILE A 107 7.68 -16.24 17.22
N VAL A 108 6.99 -16.59 16.13
CA VAL A 108 7.14 -17.89 15.47
C VAL A 108 7.65 -17.66 14.05
N VAL A 109 8.75 -18.36 13.74
CA VAL A 109 9.41 -18.38 12.44
C VAL A 109 9.23 -19.76 11.81
N LYS A 110 8.93 -19.84 10.52
CA LYS A 110 8.89 -21.10 9.77
C LYS A 110 9.85 -21.05 8.59
N GLY A 111 10.40 -22.21 8.22
CA GLY A 111 11.34 -22.39 7.12
C GLY A 111 12.69 -22.91 7.59
N GLU A 112 13.75 -22.57 6.88
CA GLU A 112 15.12 -22.91 7.26
C GLU A 112 15.59 -21.95 8.36
N LEU A 113 15.81 -22.48 9.58
CA LEU A 113 16.01 -21.70 10.79
C LEU A 113 17.48 -21.42 11.15
N ALA A 114 18.40 -22.07 10.45
CA ALA A 114 19.82 -21.99 10.81
C ALA A 114 20.39 -20.58 10.66
N GLY A 115 21.02 -20.08 11.71
CA GLY A 115 21.66 -18.77 11.72
C GLY A 115 20.72 -17.58 11.72
N LEU A 116 19.40 -17.78 11.90
CA LEU A 116 18.43 -16.69 11.95
C LEU A 116 18.39 -16.02 13.31
N SER A 117 18.11 -14.73 13.31
CA SER A 117 17.82 -13.95 14.51
C SER A 117 16.65 -13.00 14.27
N VAL A 118 16.03 -12.57 15.37
CA VAL A 118 14.89 -11.64 15.36
C VAL A 118 15.25 -10.40 16.18
N ASP A 119 14.84 -9.24 15.66
CA ASP A 119 14.94 -7.96 16.35
C ASP A 119 13.61 -7.19 16.23
N VAL A 120 13.42 -6.15 17.04
CA VAL A 120 12.26 -5.25 16.98
C VAL A 120 12.79 -3.83 16.89
N ARG A 121 12.48 -3.13 15.82
CA ARG A 121 13.07 -1.83 15.48
C ARG A 121 12.02 -0.77 15.17
N SER A 122 12.36 0.51 15.42
CA SER A 122 11.55 1.63 14.92
C SER A 122 11.83 1.91 13.44
N ARG A 123 13.04 1.62 12.93
CA ARG A 123 13.43 1.73 11.52
C ARG A 123 14.00 0.42 11.02
N LEU A 124 13.39 -0.14 10.00
CA LEU A 124 13.64 -1.48 9.46
C LEU A 124 15.15 -1.80 9.26
N GLY A 125 15.87 -0.91 8.61
CA GLY A 125 17.27 -1.13 8.22
C GLY A 125 18.31 -0.65 9.23
N ASP A 126 17.90 -0.08 10.35
CA ASP A 126 18.79 0.56 11.32
C ASP A 126 18.79 -0.19 12.64
N ALA A 127 19.83 -1.00 12.86
CA ALA A 127 20.00 -1.80 14.06
C ALA A 127 20.12 -0.96 15.35
N SER A 128 20.58 0.29 15.25
CA SER A 128 20.69 1.19 16.40
C SER A 128 19.32 1.61 16.96
N THR A 129 18.24 1.33 16.22
CA THR A 129 16.87 1.65 16.60
C THR A 129 16.12 0.46 17.22
N SER A 130 16.83 -0.56 17.68
CA SER A 130 16.28 -1.72 18.38
C SER A 130 15.59 -1.31 19.68
N PHE A 131 14.44 -1.88 19.92
CA PHE A 131 13.69 -1.76 21.17
C PHE A 131 14.02 -2.87 22.18
N LEU A 132 14.87 -3.83 21.79
CA LEU A 132 15.19 -4.99 22.63
C LEU A 132 16.23 -4.66 23.70
N ALA A 133 16.10 -5.28 24.84
CA ALA A 133 17.06 -5.18 25.93
C ALA A 133 18.48 -5.51 25.46
N GLY A 134 19.41 -4.57 25.68
CA GLY A 134 20.78 -4.64 25.22
C GLY A 134 20.95 -4.43 23.72
N ALA A 135 19.94 -3.95 23.00
CA ALA A 135 19.93 -3.70 21.56
C ALA A 135 20.45 -4.89 20.72
N LEU A 136 20.21 -6.13 21.20
CA LEU A 136 20.73 -7.35 20.57
C LEU A 136 19.59 -8.19 19.99
N ALA A 137 19.71 -8.51 18.70
CA ALA A 137 18.86 -9.49 18.06
C ALA A 137 18.97 -10.87 18.76
N LYS A 138 17.83 -11.56 18.88
CA LYS A 138 17.75 -12.89 19.54
C LYS A 138 17.76 -13.99 18.49
N SER A 139 18.62 -14.97 18.66
CA SER A 139 18.68 -16.15 17.79
C SER A 139 17.37 -16.94 17.84
N VAL A 140 16.94 -17.43 16.69
CA VAL A 140 15.76 -18.28 16.55
C VAL A 140 16.13 -19.70 16.98
N GLY A 141 15.34 -20.30 17.86
CA GLY A 141 15.53 -21.70 18.28
C GLY A 141 15.22 -22.69 17.16
N GLY A 142 15.68 -23.93 17.31
CA GLY A 142 15.45 -24.99 16.33
C GLY A 142 13.98 -25.38 16.16
N ASP A 143 13.11 -24.99 17.09
CA ASP A 143 11.63 -25.12 17.01
C ASP A 143 10.96 -23.95 16.31
N GLY A 144 11.72 -22.95 15.88
CA GLY A 144 11.22 -21.72 15.25
C GLY A 144 10.59 -20.72 16.21
N ALA A 145 10.61 -20.98 17.51
CA ALA A 145 10.06 -20.05 18.49
C ALA A 145 11.17 -19.19 19.11
N VAL A 146 10.89 -17.90 19.27
CA VAL A 146 11.77 -16.96 19.96
C VAL A 146 10.95 -16.01 20.82
N ALA A 147 11.45 -15.70 22.02
CA ALA A 147 10.87 -14.69 22.89
C ALA A 147 11.84 -13.50 23.01
N VAL A 148 11.33 -12.32 22.75
CA VAL A 148 12.04 -11.06 22.87
C VAL A 148 11.40 -10.18 23.96
N PHE A 149 12.17 -9.27 24.53
CA PHE A 149 11.72 -8.38 25.60
C PHE A 149 12.11 -6.96 25.25
N LEU A 150 11.18 -6.03 25.40
CA LEU A 150 11.46 -4.59 25.30
C LEU A 150 12.43 -4.18 26.42
N GLU A 151 13.35 -3.27 26.10
CA GLU A 151 14.26 -2.70 27.08
C GLU A 151 13.55 -1.75 28.06
N ASP A 152 12.52 -1.04 27.55
CA ASP A 152 11.77 -0.05 28.32
C ASP A 152 10.27 -0.21 28.05
N ASP A 153 9.50 -0.38 29.11
CA ASP A 153 8.03 -0.45 29.08
C ASP A 153 7.38 0.82 28.55
N ALA A 154 8.06 1.98 28.59
CA ALA A 154 7.60 3.23 27.99
C ALA A 154 7.52 3.17 26.46
N ASN A 155 7.99 2.10 25.84
CA ASN A 155 7.84 1.84 24.42
C ASN A 155 6.54 1.10 24.08
N ILE A 156 5.81 0.57 25.05
CA ILE A 156 4.50 -0.06 24.81
C ILE A 156 3.54 0.94 24.18
N GLY A 157 2.82 0.51 23.13
CA GLY A 157 1.92 1.33 22.32
C GLY A 157 2.60 2.11 21.19
N LYS A 158 3.93 2.03 21.04
CA LYS A 158 4.61 2.63 19.89
C LYS A 158 4.58 1.70 18.69
N GLU A 159 4.59 2.30 17.50
CA GLU A 159 4.79 1.56 16.26
C GLU A 159 6.22 1.04 16.14
N GLY A 160 6.35 -0.21 15.71
CA GLY A 160 7.62 -0.86 15.47
C GLY A 160 7.53 -1.90 14.36
N THR A 161 8.66 -2.51 14.06
CA THR A 161 8.73 -3.59 13.06
C THR A 161 9.57 -4.73 13.63
N ILE A 162 8.98 -5.91 13.69
CA ILE A 162 9.70 -7.15 13.96
C ILE A 162 10.45 -7.48 12.67
N VAL A 163 11.76 -7.72 12.77
CA VAL A 163 12.62 -8.05 11.63
C VAL A 163 13.24 -9.42 11.84
N LEU A 164 13.22 -10.24 10.80
CA LEU A 164 13.95 -11.50 10.73
C LEU A 164 15.26 -11.27 9.99
N LEU A 165 16.36 -11.64 10.61
CA LEU A 165 17.71 -11.41 10.13
C LEU A 165 18.38 -12.73 9.79
N ASP A 166 19.15 -12.76 8.71
CA ASP A 166 20.03 -13.88 8.38
C ASP A 166 21.35 -13.83 9.19
N ALA A 167 22.21 -14.80 8.96
CA ALA A 167 23.52 -14.90 9.63
C ALA A 167 24.46 -13.71 9.34
N SER A 168 24.21 -12.96 8.28
CA SER A 168 24.97 -11.73 7.94
C SER A 168 24.36 -10.48 8.57
N GLY A 169 23.22 -10.58 9.25
CA GLY A 169 22.47 -9.46 9.82
C GLY A 169 21.58 -8.74 8.80
N GLN A 170 21.38 -9.30 7.61
CA GLN A 170 20.45 -8.73 6.63
C GLN A 170 19.01 -9.08 6.96
N VAL A 171 18.11 -8.13 6.76
CA VAL A 171 16.66 -8.33 6.93
C VAL A 171 16.13 -9.19 5.79
N ILE A 172 15.60 -10.36 6.11
CA ILE A 172 15.02 -11.30 5.14
C ILE A 172 13.50 -11.32 5.17
N ASP A 173 12.89 -10.92 6.30
CA ASP A 173 11.47 -10.77 6.44
C ASP A 173 11.13 -9.71 7.51
N SER A 174 9.93 -9.17 7.49
CA SER A 174 9.51 -8.15 8.45
C SER A 174 8.00 -8.13 8.66
N LEU A 175 7.59 -7.86 9.91
CA LEU A 175 6.19 -7.77 10.32
C LEU A 175 5.98 -6.46 11.11
N PRO A 176 5.16 -5.51 10.61
CA PRO A 176 4.77 -4.34 11.40
C PRO A 176 4.03 -4.77 12.66
N THR A 177 4.25 -4.06 13.77
CA THR A 177 3.62 -4.34 15.06
C THR A 177 3.43 -3.06 15.87
N GLU A 178 2.44 -3.05 16.73
CA GLU A 178 2.35 -2.11 17.85
C GLU A 178 2.91 -2.82 19.08
N LEU A 179 3.90 -2.20 19.73
CA LEU A 179 4.65 -2.82 20.81
C LEU A 179 3.74 -3.07 22.02
N GLY A 180 3.74 -4.30 22.52
CA GLY A 180 2.92 -4.69 23.67
C GLY A 180 1.43 -4.89 23.36
N VAL A 181 0.98 -4.71 22.15
CA VAL A 181 -0.42 -4.83 21.73
C VAL A 181 -0.57 -5.96 20.70
N ASN A 182 -1.61 -6.77 20.85
CA ASN A 182 -1.97 -7.78 19.85
C ASN A 182 -3.01 -7.20 18.89
N PRO A 183 -2.93 -7.54 17.59
CA PRO A 183 -3.92 -7.12 16.62
C PRO A 183 -5.30 -7.75 16.86
#